data_09e3fbb9e24c58b29d40a65a6820514a
#
_entry.id   09e3fbb9e24c58b29d40a65a6820514a
#
_cell.length_a   1.000
_cell.length_b   1.000
_cell.length_c   1.000
_cell.angle_alpha   90.00
_cell.angle_beta   90.00
_cell.angle_gamma   90.00
#
_symmetry.space_group_name_H-M   'P 1'
#
loop_
_entity.id
_entity.type
_entity.pdbx_description
1 polymer ?
#
loop_
_entity_poly.entity_id
_entity_poly.type
_entity_poly.pdbx_seq_one_letter_code
_entity_poly.pdbx_strand_id
1 'polypeptide(L)'
;MLGGDACGAEGEPEDQDGDLNLHDTRGLIPRSIEQIFHARDAALKAAEENRGVEPPCLAISATMIEIYNEDVKDLLVSQKVSAETKYDVKHHPDGRTTVTGLKTVEVANAGEVAKLMKKAQAFRSTAKTNMNEHSSRSHMVFTLHLDGVDAAGQPLHGALNLVDLAGSERLSRTGAEGARLKEAQNINKSLSALGDVVLALANKDAHVPFRNSKLTYLLQNSLGGDSKTLMFVNVSPAADSSQETLCSLRFAAKVNACQSNQIASKK
;
A
#
# COMPACT_ATOMS: atom_id res chain seq x y z
N MET A 1 -4.41 3.70 -9.16
CA MET A 1 -3.12 2.96 -9.13
C MET A 1 -3.09 1.73 -10.04
N LEU A 2 -4.21 1.17 -10.46
CA LEU A 2 -4.26 -0.06 -11.27
C LEU A 2 -4.18 0.17 -12.80
N GLY A 3 -4.25 1.39 -13.30
CA GLY A 3 -4.32 1.69 -14.72
C GLY A 3 -5.69 1.36 -15.33
N GLY A 4 -6.01 1.92 -16.48
CA GLY A 4 -7.24 1.60 -17.22
C GLY A 4 -7.06 0.29 -18.02
N ASP A 5 -8.12 -0.50 -18.11
CA ASP A 5 -8.17 -1.67 -19.00
C ASP A 5 -8.17 -1.18 -20.48
N ALA A 6 -7.03 -1.27 -21.14
CA ALA A 6 -6.98 -1.17 -22.60
C ALA A 6 -7.50 -2.49 -23.17
N CYS A 7 -8.68 -2.43 -23.78
CA CYS A 7 -9.30 -3.53 -24.50
C CYS A 7 -8.50 -3.83 -25.77
N GLY A 8 -7.97 -5.06 -25.87
CA GLY A 8 -7.66 -5.78 -27.08
C GLY A 8 -6.58 -5.22 -28.01
N ALA A 9 -5.37 -5.77 -27.94
CA ALA A 9 -4.53 -6.06 -29.09
C ALA A 9 -3.57 -7.18 -28.72
N GLU A 10 -3.70 -8.31 -29.40
CA GLU A 10 -2.74 -9.41 -29.43
C GLU A 10 -1.48 -8.93 -30.15
N GLY A 11 -0.32 -9.16 -29.55
CA GLY A 11 0.98 -8.89 -30.16
C GLY A 11 2.02 -8.68 -29.07
N GLU A 12 2.71 -9.76 -28.69
CA GLU A 12 3.92 -9.66 -27.86
C GLU A 12 5.03 -9.02 -28.71
N PRO A 13 5.75 -8.03 -28.20
CA PRO A 13 7.13 -7.80 -28.62
C PRO A 13 8.07 -8.30 -27.53
N GLU A 14 8.95 -9.20 -27.90
CA GLU A 14 10.19 -9.49 -27.18
C GLU A 14 11.06 -8.21 -27.23
N ASP A 15 11.22 -7.53 -26.11
CA ASP A 15 12.23 -6.47 -25.97
C ASP A 15 13.28 -6.87 -24.92
N GLN A 16 14.45 -7.17 -25.47
CA GLN A 16 15.72 -7.21 -24.78
C GLN A 16 16.24 -5.78 -24.78
N ASP A 17 15.99 -5.04 -23.72
CA ASP A 17 16.86 -3.97 -23.21
C ASP A 17 16.10 -3.22 -22.11
N GLY A 18 16.82 -2.88 -21.03
CA GLY A 18 16.25 -2.26 -19.82
C GLY A 18 15.76 -0.82 -19.97
N ASP A 19 15.20 -0.48 -21.10
CA ASP A 19 14.62 0.82 -21.37
C ASP A 19 13.17 0.86 -20.86
N LEU A 20 12.86 1.82 -20.00
CA LEU A 20 11.52 2.09 -19.49
C LEU A 20 10.59 2.28 -20.68
N ASN A 21 9.79 1.27 -21.01
CA ASN A 21 8.80 1.34 -22.08
C ASN A 21 7.78 2.45 -21.75
N LEU A 22 7.94 3.61 -22.36
CA LEU A 22 7.09 4.80 -22.20
C LEU A 22 5.63 4.53 -22.60
N HIS A 23 5.34 3.41 -23.27
CA HIS A 23 4.00 3.00 -23.70
C HIS A 23 3.30 2.06 -22.71
N ASP A 24 3.94 1.67 -21.59
CA ASP A 24 3.30 0.85 -20.58
C ASP A 24 2.25 1.67 -19.79
N THR A 25 0.99 1.48 -20.12
CA THR A 25 -0.15 2.13 -19.46
C THR A 25 -0.56 1.48 -18.15
N ARG A 26 0.11 0.40 -17.76
CA ARG A 26 -0.17 -0.29 -16.48
C ARG A 26 0.16 0.61 -15.30
N GLY A 27 -0.63 0.48 -14.24
CA GLY A 27 -0.44 1.25 -13.02
C GLY A 27 0.85 0.89 -12.25
N LEU A 28 1.12 1.66 -11.20
CA LEU A 28 2.31 1.50 -10.37
C LEU A 28 2.43 0.11 -9.74
N ILE A 29 1.32 -0.45 -9.25
CA ILE A 29 1.32 -1.73 -8.53
C ILE A 29 1.84 -2.87 -9.41
N PRO A 30 1.27 -3.19 -10.59
CA PRO A 30 1.77 -4.27 -11.42
C PRO A 30 3.24 -4.08 -11.83
N ARG A 31 3.65 -2.86 -12.15
CA ARG A 31 5.04 -2.55 -12.52
C ARG A 31 6.02 -2.79 -11.36
N SER A 32 5.68 -2.37 -10.14
CA SER A 32 6.51 -2.59 -8.95
C SER A 32 6.64 -4.08 -8.63
N ILE A 33 5.56 -4.83 -8.79
CA ILE A 33 5.55 -6.27 -8.54
C ILE A 33 6.48 -6.98 -9.53
N GLU A 34 6.38 -6.69 -10.82
CA GLU A 34 7.26 -7.26 -11.84
C GLU A 34 8.74 -6.99 -11.53
N GLN A 35 9.07 -5.75 -11.18
CA GLN A 35 10.46 -5.40 -10.82
C GLN A 35 10.99 -6.21 -9.64
N ILE A 36 10.17 -6.49 -8.63
CA ILE A 36 10.57 -7.31 -7.49
C ILE A 36 10.86 -8.75 -7.94
N PHE A 37 9.98 -9.35 -8.74
CA PHE A 37 10.20 -10.71 -9.24
C PHE A 37 11.41 -10.78 -10.17
N HIS A 38 11.61 -9.80 -11.06
CA HIS A 38 12.80 -9.70 -11.89
C HIS A 38 14.08 -9.59 -11.06
N ALA A 39 14.09 -8.74 -10.04
CA ALA A 39 15.25 -8.57 -9.16
C ALA A 39 15.56 -9.86 -8.37
N ARG A 40 14.52 -10.55 -7.87
CA ARG A 40 14.66 -11.85 -7.21
C ARG A 40 15.28 -12.89 -8.15
N ASP A 41 14.73 -13.03 -9.35
CA ASP A 41 15.16 -14.04 -10.31
C ASP A 41 16.60 -13.76 -10.80
N ALA A 42 16.95 -12.49 -10.98
CA ALA A 42 18.32 -12.09 -11.29
C ALA A 42 19.30 -12.42 -10.14
N ALA A 43 18.90 -12.19 -8.88
CA ALA A 43 19.72 -12.54 -7.72
C ALA A 43 19.92 -14.05 -7.58
N LEU A 44 18.88 -14.85 -7.81
CA LEU A 44 18.97 -16.31 -7.81
C LEU A 44 19.93 -16.80 -8.91
N LYS A 45 19.79 -16.31 -10.14
CA LYS A 45 20.65 -16.67 -11.27
C LYS A 45 22.13 -16.30 -11.01
N ALA A 46 22.38 -15.11 -10.47
CA ALA A 46 23.74 -14.69 -10.12
C ALA A 46 24.36 -15.56 -9.04
N ALA A 47 23.58 -16.07 -8.08
CA ALA A 47 24.06 -17.02 -7.07
C ALA A 47 24.37 -18.40 -7.66
N GLU A 48 23.55 -18.91 -8.58
CA GLU A 48 23.81 -20.17 -9.29
C GLU A 48 25.07 -20.13 -10.12
N GLU A 49 25.39 -19.00 -10.75
CA GLU A 49 26.60 -18.81 -11.56
C GLU A 49 27.88 -18.75 -10.69
N ASN A 50 27.77 -18.30 -9.44
CA ASN A 50 28.87 -18.22 -8.48
C ASN A 50 29.00 -19.55 -7.69
N ARG A 51 29.78 -20.48 -8.22
CA ARG A 51 30.04 -21.78 -7.57
C ARG A 51 30.58 -21.59 -6.15
N GLY A 52 29.81 -22.00 -5.15
CA GLY A 52 30.21 -21.98 -3.73
C GLY A 52 29.43 -20.98 -2.87
N VAL A 53 28.49 -20.24 -3.43
CA VAL A 53 27.53 -19.41 -2.68
C VAL A 53 26.19 -20.12 -2.70
N GLU A 54 25.62 -20.44 -1.53
CA GLU A 54 24.26 -20.93 -1.47
C GLU A 54 23.29 -19.85 -2.01
N PRO A 55 22.37 -20.21 -2.91
CA PRO A 55 21.39 -19.24 -3.42
C PRO A 55 20.54 -18.71 -2.28
N PRO A 56 20.25 -17.40 -2.25
CA PRO A 56 19.38 -16.85 -1.22
C PRO A 56 17.99 -17.51 -1.33
N CYS A 57 17.48 -18.03 -0.23
CA CYS A 57 16.11 -18.51 -0.17
C CYS A 57 15.19 -17.32 0.07
N LEU A 58 14.42 -16.91 -0.93
CA LEU A 58 13.49 -15.79 -0.85
C LEU A 58 12.07 -16.25 -1.11
N ALA A 59 11.26 -16.29 -0.07
CA ALA A 59 9.83 -16.50 -0.15
C ALA A 59 9.12 -15.14 -0.27
N ILE A 60 8.18 -15.06 -1.21
CA ILE A 60 7.35 -13.87 -1.39
C ILE A 60 5.92 -14.24 -1.06
N SER A 61 5.29 -13.47 -0.19
CA SER A 61 3.88 -13.65 0.15
C SER A 61 3.13 -12.33 0.11
N ALA A 62 1.82 -12.40 -0.10
CA ALA A 62 0.96 -11.24 -0.27
C ALA A 62 -0.16 -11.25 0.77
N THR A 63 -0.47 -10.07 1.28
CA THR A 63 -1.67 -9.77 2.07
C THR A 63 -2.40 -8.59 1.47
N MET A 64 -3.72 -8.52 1.62
CA MET A 64 -4.51 -7.43 1.08
C MET A 64 -5.68 -7.11 1.98
N ILE A 65 -5.73 -5.90 2.48
CA ILE A 65 -6.75 -5.43 3.40
C ILE A 65 -7.43 -4.17 2.89
N GLU A 66 -8.67 -4.00 3.33
CA GLU A 66 -9.43 -2.77 3.22
C GLU A 66 -9.66 -2.19 4.61
N ILE A 67 -9.45 -0.87 4.75
CA ILE A 67 -9.84 -0.13 5.94
C ILE A 67 -11.02 0.75 5.55
N TYR A 68 -12.18 0.43 6.08
CA TYR A 68 -13.42 1.15 5.85
C TYR A 68 -14.10 1.46 7.18
N ASN A 69 -14.38 2.73 7.42
CA ASN A 69 -15.05 3.18 8.65
C ASN A 69 -14.31 2.75 9.94
N GLU A 70 -12.99 2.76 9.94
CA GLU A 70 -12.09 2.26 11.01
C GLU A 70 -12.18 0.73 11.26
N ASP A 71 -12.83 -0.02 10.38
CA ASP A 71 -12.84 -1.48 10.41
C ASP A 71 -11.86 -2.03 9.36
N VAL A 72 -11.14 -3.08 9.76
CA VAL A 72 -10.21 -3.81 8.88
C VAL A 72 -10.91 -5.02 8.30
N LYS A 73 -10.81 -5.22 6.98
CA LYS A 73 -11.36 -6.37 6.25
C LYS A 73 -10.26 -7.03 5.43
N ASP A 74 -10.23 -8.35 5.46
CA ASP A 74 -9.36 -9.15 4.59
C ASP A 74 -10.02 -9.33 3.21
N LEU A 75 -9.35 -8.89 2.15
CA LEU A 75 -9.83 -8.99 0.78
C LEU A 75 -9.50 -10.33 0.10
N LEU A 76 -8.73 -11.20 0.75
CA LEU A 76 -8.30 -12.49 0.21
C LEU A 76 -9.15 -13.68 0.71
N VAL A 77 -10.10 -13.44 1.62
CA VAL A 77 -11.06 -14.44 2.11
C VAL A 77 -12.48 -14.12 1.63
N SER A 78 -13.47 -14.97 1.94
CA SER A 78 -14.88 -14.63 1.66
C SER A 78 -15.38 -13.51 2.57
N GLN A 79 -16.41 -12.77 2.13
CA GLN A 79 -17.01 -11.69 2.92
C GLN A 79 -17.49 -12.19 4.30
N LYS A 80 -18.06 -13.38 4.36
CA LYS A 80 -18.52 -13.99 5.62
C LYS A 80 -17.36 -14.19 6.58
N VAL A 81 -16.27 -14.81 6.13
CA VAL A 81 -15.09 -15.06 6.95
C VAL A 81 -14.45 -13.74 7.40
N SER A 82 -14.33 -12.76 6.47
CA SER A 82 -13.78 -11.45 6.81
C SER A 82 -14.62 -10.70 7.85
N ALA A 83 -15.96 -10.83 7.80
CA ALA A 83 -16.85 -10.18 8.77
C ALA A 83 -16.84 -10.84 10.15
N GLU A 84 -16.60 -12.14 10.22
CA GLU A 84 -16.58 -12.92 11.47
C GLU A 84 -15.18 -12.89 12.15
N THR A 85 -14.15 -12.45 11.43
CA THR A 85 -12.76 -12.44 11.94
C THR A 85 -12.42 -11.07 12.54
N LYS A 86 -11.83 -11.10 13.73
CA LYS A 86 -11.27 -9.89 14.34
C LYS A 86 -9.81 -9.68 13.89
N TYR A 87 -9.55 -8.52 13.32
CA TYR A 87 -8.23 -8.13 12.84
C TYR A 87 -7.58 -7.13 13.80
N ASP A 88 -6.46 -7.51 14.41
CA ASP A 88 -5.71 -6.64 15.30
C ASP A 88 -4.30 -6.39 14.75
N VAL A 89 -3.91 -5.12 14.64
CA VAL A 89 -2.56 -4.72 14.21
C VAL A 89 -1.58 -4.92 15.36
N LYS A 90 -0.46 -5.57 15.10
CA LYS A 90 0.64 -5.79 16.04
C LYS A 90 1.96 -5.30 15.46
N HIS A 91 2.72 -4.59 16.27
CA HIS A 91 4.09 -4.19 15.96
C HIS A 91 5.07 -5.06 16.73
N HIS A 92 6.06 -5.59 16.03
CA HIS A 92 7.10 -6.44 16.60
C HIS A 92 8.37 -5.62 16.84
N PRO A 93 9.22 -6.05 17.82
CA PRO A 93 10.48 -5.36 18.14
C PRO A 93 11.47 -5.30 16.97
N ASP A 94 11.36 -6.23 16.02
CA ASP A 94 12.17 -6.29 14.79
C ASP A 94 11.70 -5.34 13.68
N GLY A 95 10.75 -4.45 13.96
CA GLY A 95 10.21 -3.49 13.02
C GLY A 95 9.11 -4.03 12.10
N ARG A 96 8.74 -5.32 12.20
CA ARG A 96 7.64 -5.88 11.42
C ARG A 96 6.29 -5.43 11.97
N THR A 97 5.34 -5.21 11.05
CA THR A 97 3.92 -5.02 11.38
C THR A 97 3.14 -6.21 10.85
N THR A 98 2.34 -6.83 11.70
CA THR A 98 1.44 -7.92 11.31
C THR A 98 0.00 -7.60 11.69
N VAL A 99 -0.94 -8.22 11.00
CA VAL A 99 -2.37 -8.14 11.33
C VAL A 99 -2.84 -9.55 11.65
N THR A 100 -3.31 -9.77 12.87
CA THR A 100 -3.76 -11.11 13.31
C THR A 100 -5.01 -11.52 12.55
N GLY A 101 -5.11 -12.80 12.23
CA GLY A 101 -6.26 -13.36 11.49
C GLY A 101 -6.24 -13.10 9.98
N LEU A 102 -5.27 -12.36 9.48
CA LEU A 102 -5.15 -12.04 8.07
C LEU A 102 -4.64 -13.24 7.26
N LYS A 103 -5.25 -13.46 6.10
CA LYS A 103 -4.79 -14.48 5.17
C LYS A 103 -3.53 -14.01 4.44
N THR A 104 -2.46 -14.78 4.58
CA THR A 104 -1.25 -14.61 3.79
C THR A 104 -1.24 -15.66 2.66
N VAL A 105 -0.91 -15.25 1.45
CA VAL A 105 -0.85 -16.11 0.27
C VAL A 105 0.55 -16.05 -0.31
N GLU A 106 1.24 -17.19 -0.38
CA GLU A 106 2.50 -17.30 -1.09
C GLU A 106 2.28 -17.08 -2.59
N VAL A 107 3.20 -16.38 -3.23
CA VAL A 107 3.15 -16.03 -4.64
C VAL A 107 4.49 -16.29 -5.30
N ALA A 108 4.46 -17.07 -6.39
CA ALA A 108 5.66 -17.45 -7.11
C ALA A 108 6.06 -16.47 -8.21
N ASN A 109 5.09 -15.70 -8.75
CA ASN A 109 5.30 -14.78 -9.88
C ASN A 109 4.28 -13.64 -9.89
N ALA A 110 4.55 -12.63 -10.71
CA ALA A 110 3.69 -11.45 -10.86
C ALA A 110 2.26 -11.78 -11.35
N GLY A 111 2.10 -12.85 -12.17
CA GLY A 111 0.80 -13.28 -12.67
C GLY A 111 -0.12 -13.79 -11.55
N GLU A 112 0.43 -14.46 -10.55
CA GLU A 112 -0.34 -14.88 -9.36
C GLU A 112 -0.81 -13.69 -8.53
N VAL A 113 0.06 -12.70 -8.36
CA VAL A 113 -0.33 -11.44 -7.69
C VAL A 113 -1.43 -10.74 -8.45
N ALA A 114 -1.36 -10.67 -9.78
CA ALA A 114 -2.41 -10.06 -10.61
C ALA A 114 -3.77 -10.78 -10.43
N LYS A 115 -3.77 -12.12 -10.31
CA LYS A 115 -4.98 -12.90 -10.02
C LYS A 115 -5.55 -12.56 -8.64
N LEU A 116 -4.70 -12.43 -7.61
CA LEU A 116 -5.14 -12.01 -6.27
C LEU A 116 -5.76 -10.62 -6.30
N MET A 117 -5.16 -9.68 -7.02
CA MET A 117 -5.67 -8.31 -7.15
C MET A 117 -7.05 -8.27 -7.85
N LYS A 118 -7.23 -9.03 -8.93
CA LYS A 118 -8.54 -9.15 -9.60
C LYS A 118 -9.60 -9.70 -8.64
N LYS A 119 -9.26 -10.73 -7.84
CA LYS A 119 -10.16 -11.29 -6.83
C LYS A 119 -10.55 -10.26 -5.78
N ALA A 120 -9.60 -9.49 -5.27
CA ALA A 120 -9.85 -8.44 -4.28
C ALA A 120 -10.70 -7.30 -4.83
N GLN A 121 -10.49 -6.90 -6.09
CA GLN A 121 -11.36 -5.93 -6.78
C GLN A 121 -12.80 -6.42 -6.90
N ALA A 122 -13.00 -7.68 -7.28
CA ALA A 122 -14.33 -8.28 -7.32
C ALA A 122 -14.98 -8.29 -5.94
N PHE A 123 -14.23 -8.57 -4.86
CA PHE A 123 -14.70 -8.50 -3.48
C PHE A 123 -15.20 -7.07 -3.13
N ARG A 124 -14.41 -6.04 -3.45
CA ARG A 124 -14.79 -4.63 -3.23
C ARG A 124 -16.03 -4.24 -4.05
N SER A 125 -16.17 -4.74 -5.27
CA SER A 125 -17.30 -4.41 -6.16
C SER A 125 -18.60 -5.05 -5.70
N THR A 126 -18.59 -6.25 -5.13
CA THR A 126 -19.79 -6.93 -4.62
C THR A 126 -20.33 -6.29 -3.33
N ALA A 127 -19.51 -5.56 -2.59
CA ALA A 127 -19.93 -4.77 -1.44
C ALA A 127 -20.67 -3.47 -1.81
N LYS A 128 -20.84 -3.19 -3.12
CA LYS A 128 -21.57 -2.02 -3.63
C LYS A 128 -23.08 -2.18 -3.37
N THR A 129 -23.59 -1.57 -2.32
CA THR A 129 -25.00 -1.22 -2.22
C THR A 129 -25.23 0.10 -2.95
N ASN A 130 -26.11 0.07 -3.96
CA ASN A 130 -26.66 1.18 -4.76
C ASN A 130 -26.07 2.59 -4.51
N MET A 131 -25.42 3.15 -5.53
CA MET A 131 -25.11 4.58 -5.75
C MET A 131 -23.83 5.18 -5.13
N ASN A 132 -22.99 4.45 -4.39
CA ASN A 132 -21.75 5.06 -3.88
C ASN A 132 -20.53 4.24 -4.31
N GLU A 133 -19.53 4.90 -4.88
CA GLU A 133 -18.22 4.31 -5.15
C GLU A 133 -17.52 3.98 -3.83
N HIS A 134 -17.68 2.74 -3.36
CA HIS A 134 -17.08 2.27 -2.11
C HIS A 134 -15.55 2.46 -2.12
N SER A 135 -14.94 2.40 -3.30
CA SER A 135 -13.50 2.57 -3.49
C SER A 135 -13.00 3.98 -3.14
N SER A 136 -13.82 5.02 -3.34
CA SER A 136 -13.45 6.39 -2.95
C SER A 136 -13.56 6.64 -1.44
N ARG A 137 -14.09 5.68 -0.67
CA ARG A 137 -14.40 5.82 0.76
C ARG A 137 -13.67 4.82 1.66
N SER A 138 -12.84 3.97 1.09
CA SER A 138 -12.03 3.00 1.82
C SER A 138 -10.57 3.09 1.42
N HIS A 139 -9.67 2.82 2.36
CA HIS A 139 -8.25 2.66 2.06
C HIS A 139 -7.97 1.20 1.74
N MET A 140 -7.18 0.96 0.71
CA MET A 140 -6.69 -0.38 0.38
C MET A 140 -5.19 -0.44 0.67
N VAL A 141 -4.75 -1.47 1.38
CA VAL A 141 -3.33 -1.74 1.63
C VAL A 141 -3.01 -3.12 1.09
N PHE A 142 -2.20 -3.15 0.06
CA PHE A 142 -1.59 -4.36 -0.47
C PHE A 142 -0.16 -4.44 0.04
N THR A 143 0.21 -5.55 0.68
CA THR A 143 1.56 -5.76 1.20
C THR A 143 2.16 -7.00 0.57
N LEU A 144 3.36 -6.86 -0.02
CA LEU A 144 4.26 -7.96 -0.32
C LEU A 144 5.27 -8.11 0.81
N HIS A 145 5.35 -9.30 1.37
CA HIS A 145 6.36 -9.69 2.35
C HIS A 145 7.44 -10.50 1.63
N LEU A 146 8.68 -10.16 1.89
CA LEU A 146 9.85 -10.87 1.41
C LEU A 146 10.57 -11.44 2.63
N ASP A 147 10.56 -12.73 2.77
CA ASP A 147 11.18 -13.44 3.88
C ASP A 147 12.21 -14.43 3.35
N GLY A 148 13.36 -14.50 3.97
CA GLY A 148 14.40 -15.41 3.50
C GLY A 148 15.68 -15.35 4.32
N VAL A 149 16.74 -15.85 3.69
CA VAL A 149 18.10 -15.76 4.22
C VAL A 149 19.03 -15.26 3.11
N ASP A 150 20.00 -14.45 3.48
CA ASP A 150 21.04 -14.01 2.56
C ASP A 150 22.11 -15.09 2.34
N ALA A 151 23.08 -14.81 1.47
CA ALA A 151 24.18 -15.74 1.18
C ALA A 151 25.08 -16.06 2.40
N ALA A 152 24.99 -15.27 3.47
CA ALA A 152 25.70 -15.50 4.74
C ALA A 152 24.83 -16.25 5.76
N GLY A 153 23.61 -16.70 5.38
CA GLY A 153 22.65 -17.37 6.27
C GLY A 153 21.95 -16.44 7.26
N GLN A 154 22.04 -15.10 7.07
CA GLN A 154 21.36 -14.16 7.95
C GLN A 154 19.91 -13.97 7.52
N PRO A 155 18.95 -13.86 8.46
CA PRO A 155 17.57 -13.62 8.15
C PRO A 155 17.39 -12.31 7.36
N LEU A 156 16.67 -12.39 6.25
CA LEU A 156 16.31 -11.26 5.41
C LEU A 156 14.79 -11.04 5.47
N HIS A 157 14.38 -9.86 5.89
CA HIS A 157 12.98 -9.49 5.96
C HIS A 157 12.76 -8.15 5.26
N GLY A 158 11.77 -8.10 4.39
CA GLY A 158 11.35 -6.88 3.71
C GLY A 158 9.85 -6.83 3.54
N ALA A 159 9.30 -5.63 3.44
CA ALA A 159 7.89 -5.43 3.12
C ALA A 159 7.72 -4.24 2.18
N LEU A 160 6.97 -4.46 1.09
CA LEU A 160 6.50 -3.37 0.23
C LEU A 160 5.01 -3.15 0.49
N ASN A 161 4.67 -1.99 1.03
CA ASN A 161 3.29 -1.56 1.21
C ASN A 161 2.87 -0.63 0.06
N LEU A 162 1.89 -1.05 -0.71
CA LEU A 162 1.26 -0.24 -1.77
C LEU A 162 -0.13 0.17 -1.29
N VAL A 163 -0.31 1.46 -1.06
CA VAL A 163 -1.50 2.01 -0.41
C VAL A 163 -2.30 2.85 -1.38
N ASP A 164 -3.58 2.53 -1.52
CA ASP A 164 -4.58 3.34 -2.23
C ASP A 164 -5.49 3.99 -1.19
N LEU A 165 -5.34 5.29 -0.99
CA LEU A 165 -6.07 6.03 0.04
C LEU A 165 -7.49 6.36 -0.42
N ALA A 166 -8.41 6.50 0.53
CA ALA A 166 -9.72 7.07 0.28
C ALA A 166 -9.62 8.51 -0.23
N GLY A 167 -10.69 9.01 -0.84
CA GLY A 167 -10.77 10.39 -1.33
C GLY A 167 -10.59 11.42 -0.20
N SER A 168 -9.94 12.53 -0.53
CA SER A 168 -9.65 13.64 0.40
C SER A 168 -10.66 14.77 0.32
N GLU A 169 -11.75 14.60 -0.44
CA GLU A 169 -12.78 15.62 -0.63
C GLU A 169 -13.50 15.97 0.68
N ARG A 170 -13.85 17.25 0.82
CA ARG A 170 -14.50 17.76 2.02
C ARG A 170 -15.96 17.32 2.13
N LEU A 171 -16.39 17.05 3.39
CA LEU A 171 -17.76 16.73 3.74
C LEU A 171 -18.80 17.71 3.21
N SER A 172 -18.49 19.00 3.19
CA SER A 172 -19.38 20.06 2.71
C SER A 172 -19.80 19.88 1.23
N ARG A 173 -19.03 19.16 0.44
CA ARG A 173 -19.36 18.87 -0.98
C ARG A 173 -20.22 17.61 -1.16
N THR A 174 -20.32 16.75 -0.15
CA THR A 174 -21.01 15.45 -0.28
C THR A 174 -22.50 15.50 0.02
N GLY A 175 -22.99 16.56 0.68
CA GLY A 175 -24.41 16.68 1.10
C GLY A 175 -24.86 15.51 1.99
N ALA A 176 -23.94 14.84 2.70
CA ALA A 176 -24.21 13.64 3.45
C ALA A 176 -24.96 13.93 4.76
N GLU A 177 -26.00 13.15 5.05
CA GLU A 177 -26.78 13.21 6.29
C GLU A 177 -26.86 11.83 6.98
N GLY A 178 -27.10 11.82 8.28
CA GLY A 178 -27.32 10.61 9.07
C GLY A 178 -26.10 9.66 9.06
N ALA A 179 -26.30 8.40 8.70
CA ALA A 179 -25.27 7.38 8.66
C ALA A 179 -24.13 7.70 7.67
N ARG A 180 -24.45 8.36 6.54
CA ARG A 180 -23.45 8.82 5.54
C ARG A 180 -22.56 9.92 6.08
N LEU A 181 -23.08 10.80 6.92
CA LEU A 181 -22.29 11.83 7.58
C LEU A 181 -21.26 11.19 8.53
N LYS A 182 -21.64 10.18 9.31
CA LYS A 182 -20.74 9.46 10.20
C LYS A 182 -19.64 8.70 9.43
N GLU A 183 -20.01 8.05 8.32
CA GLU A 183 -19.08 7.40 7.41
C GLU A 183 -18.03 8.40 6.90
N ALA A 184 -18.47 9.50 6.34
CA ALA A 184 -17.60 10.53 5.78
C ALA A 184 -16.73 11.21 6.86
N GLN A 185 -17.23 11.33 8.10
CA GLN A 185 -16.43 11.79 9.25
C GLN A 185 -15.29 10.82 9.57
N ASN A 186 -15.53 9.50 9.53
CA ASN A 186 -14.50 8.50 9.82
C ASN A 186 -13.44 8.44 8.72
N ILE A 187 -13.82 8.60 7.44
CA ILE A 187 -12.87 8.69 6.32
C ILE A 187 -11.96 9.91 6.51
N ASN A 188 -12.54 11.09 6.74
CA ASN A 188 -11.77 12.30 6.98
C ASN A 188 -10.92 12.22 8.27
N LYS A 189 -11.41 11.49 9.28
CA LYS A 189 -10.64 11.26 10.51
C LYS A 189 -9.33 10.50 10.23
N SER A 190 -9.37 9.46 9.41
CA SER A 190 -8.17 8.68 9.07
C SER A 190 -7.14 9.49 8.28
N LEU A 191 -7.59 10.32 7.33
CA LEU A 191 -6.73 11.21 6.55
C LEU A 191 -6.20 12.38 7.40
N SER A 192 -7.03 12.92 8.32
CA SER A 192 -6.58 13.94 9.27
C SER A 192 -5.54 13.38 10.23
N ALA A 193 -5.77 12.16 10.76
CA ALA A 193 -4.79 11.47 11.60
C ALA A 193 -3.46 11.24 10.86
N LEU A 194 -3.50 10.93 9.56
CA LEU A 194 -2.29 10.85 8.74
C LEU A 194 -1.58 12.21 8.67
N GLY A 195 -2.34 13.30 8.53
CA GLY A 195 -1.80 14.66 8.55
C GLY A 195 -1.13 15.02 9.88
N ASP A 196 -1.73 14.62 11.00
CA ASP A 196 -1.19 14.85 12.34
C ASP A 196 0.10 14.05 12.57
N VAL A 197 0.13 12.78 12.12
CA VAL A 197 1.34 11.95 12.17
C VAL A 197 2.47 12.55 11.35
N VAL A 198 2.20 12.98 10.11
CA VAL A 198 3.17 13.62 9.24
C VAL A 198 3.71 14.91 9.86
N LEU A 199 2.84 15.74 10.46
CA LEU A 199 3.24 16.98 11.12
C LEU A 199 4.12 16.70 12.34
N ALA A 200 3.75 15.74 13.19
CA ALA A 200 4.53 15.36 14.36
C ALA A 200 5.92 14.80 13.96
N LEU A 201 5.99 14.00 12.89
CA LEU A 201 7.26 13.50 12.34
C LEU A 201 8.13 14.66 11.79
N ALA A 202 7.54 15.59 11.04
CA ALA A 202 8.25 16.76 10.51
C ALA A 202 8.83 17.65 11.62
N ASN A 203 8.07 17.84 12.69
CA ASN A 203 8.48 18.61 13.87
C ASN A 203 9.45 17.85 14.77
N LYS A 204 9.64 16.53 14.58
CA LYS A 204 10.38 15.64 15.48
C LYS A 204 9.79 15.62 16.89
N ASP A 205 8.46 15.65 16.99
CA ASP A 205 7.76 15.62 18.26
C ASP A 205 8.08 14.34 19.04
N ALA A 206 8.18 14.41 20.35
CA ALA A 206 8.45 13.25 21.22
C ALA A 206 7.33 12.21 21.17
N HIS A 207 6.10 12.63 20.85
CA HIS A 207 4.95 11.76 20.69
C HIS A 207 4.34 11.91 19.31
N VAL A 208 4.29 10.82 18.55
CA VAL A 208 3.64 10.76 17.25
C VAL A 208 2.33 9.99 17.37
N PRO A 209 1.17 10.57 16.98
CA PRO A 209 -0.15 10.03 17.29
C PRO A 209 -0.60 8.92 16.33
N PHE A 210 0.20 7.87 16.14
CA PHE A 210 -0.12 6.75 15.23
C PHE A 210 -1.44 6.04 15.55
N ARG A 211 -1.86 6.03 16.83
CA ARG A 211 -3.06 5.30 17.28
C ARG A 211 -4.38 6.02 17.02
N ASN A 212 -4.35 7.23 16.42
CA ASN A 212 -5.55 8.01 16.15
C ASN A 212 -6.43 7.40 15.05
N SER A 213 -5.88 6.54 14.17
CA SER A 213 -6.65 5.76 13.19
C SER A 213 -6.02 4.39 12.96
N LYS A 214 -6.82 3.43 12.45
CA LYS A 214 -6.33 2.11 12.04
C LYS A 214 -5.29 2.22 10.93
N LEU A 215 -5.48 3.16 9.99
CA LEU A 215 -4.54 3.42 8.90
C LEU A 215 -3.16 3.84 9.43
N THR A 216 -3.10 4.87 10.26
CA THR A 216 -1.83 5.38 10.79
C THR A 216 -1.16 4.37 11.71
N TYR A 217 -1.95 3.61 12.48
CA TYR A 217 -1.40 2.56 13.32
C TYR A 217 -0.82 1.41 12.49
N LEU A 218 -1.49 0.98 11.41
CA LEU A 218 -0.96 -0.03 10.49
C LEU A 218 0.35 0.43 9.83
N LEU A 219 0.41 1.70 9.40
CA LEU A 219 1.54 2.27 8.68
C LEU A 219 2.65 2.81 9.60
N GLN A 220 2.57 2.61 10.91
CA GLN A 220 3.50 3.19 11.88
C GLN A 220 4.96 2.93 11.51
N ASN A 221 5.33 1.69 11.22
CA ASN A 221 6.71 1.33 10.90
C ASN A 221 7.15 1.82 9.51
N SER A 222 6.19 1.99 8.58
CA SER A 222 6.46 2.55 7.25
C SER A 222 6.64 4.06 7.25
N LEU A 223 6.02 4.77 8.19
CA LEU A 223 6.07 6.23 8.29
C LEU A 223 7.15 6.72 9.27
N GLY A 224 7.33 6.02 10.40
CA GLY A 224 8.19 6.46 11.51
C GLY A 224 9.46 5.63 11.71
N GLY A 225 9.65 4.53 10.96
CA GLY A 225 10.82 3.66 11.04
C GLY A 225 11.94 4.05 10.08
N ASP A 226 12.75 3.07 9.70
CA ASP A 226 13.83 3.18 8.71
C ASP A 226 13.35 3.00 7.26
N SER A 227 12.05 2.83 7.07
CA SER A 227 11.42 2.61 5.78
C SER A 227 11.50 3.83 4.87
N LYS A 228 11.57 3.58 3.57
CA LYS A 228 11.44 4.62 2.53
C LYS A 228 9.98 4.75 2.13
N THR A 229 9.43 5.93 2.26
CA THR A 229 8.05 6.22 1.90
C THR A 229 7.98 7.23 0.76
N LEU A 230 7.21 6.90 -0.28
CA LEU A 230 6.89 7.78 -1.39
C LEU A 230 5.39 8.02 -1.43
N MET A 231 4.98 9.28 -1.54
CA MET A 231 3.58 9.67 -1.65
C MET A 231 3.31 10.37 -2.98
N PHE A 232 2.39 9.80 -3.76
CA PHE A 232 1.86 10.44 -4.97
C PHE A 232 0.64 11.28 -4.59
N VAL A 233 0.67 12.55 -4.97
CA VAL A 233 -0.42 13.48 -4.71
C VAL A 233 -1.01 13.92 -6.04
N ASN A 234 -2.23 13.46 -6.33
CA ASN A 234 -2.95 13.79 -7.55
C ASN A 234 -3.83 15.02 -7.31
N VAL A 235 -3.85 15.92 -8.26
CA VAL A 235 -4.66 17.14 -8.24
C VAL A 235 -5.53 17.25 -9.50
N SER A 236 -6.71 17.86 -9.34
CA SER A 236 -7.60 18.11 -10.48
C SER A 236 -7.17 19.36 -11.24
N PRO A 237 -7.17 19.34 -12.59
CA PRO A 237 -6.94 20.53 -13.41
C PRO A 237 -8.17 21.46 -13.49
N ALA A 238 -9.35 21.05 -12.99
CA ALA A 238 -10.57 21.80 -13.08
C ALA A 238 -10.56 23.01 -12.14
N ALA A 239 -10.97 24.18 -12.62
CA ALA A 239 -10.94 25.43 -11.89
C ALA A 239 -11.81 25.42 -10.61
N ASP A 240 -12.93 24.71 -10.62
CA ASP A 240 -13.83 24.53 -9.50
C ASP A 240 -13.21 23.69 -8.36
N SER A 241 -12.16 22.95 -8.66
CA SER A 241 -11.40 22.12 -7.70
C SER A 241 -10.16 22.82 -7.14
N SER A 242 -9.95 24.11 -7.40
CA SER A 242 -8.76 24.88 -6.99
C SER A 242 -8.49 24.87 -5.49
N GLN A 243 -9.54 24.92 -4.67
CA GLN A 243 -9.41 24.87 -3.19
C GLN A 243 -8.93 23.50 -2.70
N GLU A 244 -9.45 22.41 -3.29
CA GLU A 244 -9.01 21.05 -2.96
C GLU A 244 -7.57 20.81 -3.42
N THR A 245 -7.23 21.29 -4.62
CA THR A 245 -5.85 21.27 -5.16
C THR A 245 -4.89 21.96 -4.20
N LEU A 246 -5.25 23.18 -3.74
CA LEU A 246 -4.41 23.93 -2.78
C LEU A 246 -4.25 23.19 -1.45
N CYS A 247 -5.31 22.53 -0.94
CA CYS A 247 -5.24 21.71 0.27
C CYS A 247 -4.30 20.51 0.08
N SER A 248 -4.42 19.81 -1.05
CA SER A 248 -3.57 18.67 -1.40
C SER A 248 -2.10 19.07 -1.54
N LEU A 249 -1.81 20.19 -2.19
CA LEU A 249 -0.43 20.71 -2.31
C LEU A 249 0.17 21.14 -0.97
N ARG A 250 -0.63 21.75 -0.09
CA ARG A 250 -0.17 22.09 1.27
C ARG A 250 0.12 20.84 2.11
N PHE A 251 -0.67 19.79 1.94
CA PHE A 251 -0.40 18.51 2.57
C PHE A 251 0.88 17.88 2.02
N ALA A 252 1.04 17.84 0.68
CA ALA A 252 2.25 17.35 0.02
C ALA A 252 3.51 18.08 0.49
N ALA A 253 3.46 19.41 0.67
CA ALA A 253 4.58 20.19 1.18
C ALA A 253 4.97 19.76 2.60
N LYS A 254 4.00 19.44 3.47
CA LYS A 254 4.28 18.93 4.82
C LYS A 254 4.94 17.55 4.76
N VAL A 255 4.43 16.64 3.91
CA VAL A 255 5.02 15.31 3.71
C VAL A 255 6.46 15.44 3.21
N ASN A 256 6.70 16.30 2.23
CA ASN A 256 8.04 16.51 1.66
C ASN A 256 9.03 17.12 2.67
N ALA A 257 8.54 17.86 3.65
CA ALA A 257 9.37 18.42 4.73
C ALA A 257 9.77 17.38 5.78
N CYS A 258 9.09 16.22 5.82
CA CYS A 258 9.47 15.12 6.70
C CYS A 258 10.78 14.49 6.19
N GLN A 259 11.88 14.76 6.88
CA GLN A 259 13.09 13.96 6.69
C GLN A 259 12.91 12.66 7.44
N SER A 260 12.88 11.52 6.72
CA SER A 260 13.00 10.23 7.39
C SER A 260 14.29 10.27 8.21
N ASN A 261 14.21 9.99 9.50
CA ASN A 261 15.39 9.86 10.33
C ASN A 261 16.18 8.66 9.75
N GLN A 262 17.18 8.93 8.94
CA GLN A 262 18.25 7.97 8.74
C GLN A 262 18.86 7.79 10.14
N ILE A 263 18.50 6.70 10.79
CA ILE A 263 19.22 6.24 11.96
C ILE A 263 20.65 6.06 11.43
N ALA A 264 21.53 6.97 11.86
CA ALA A 264 22.92 6.84 11.58
C ALA A 264 23.29 5.43 12.02
N SER A 265 23.63 4.57 11.07
CA SER A 265 24.15 3.24 11.35
C SER A 265 25.32 3.45 12.30
N LYS A 266 25.13 3.04 13.56
CA LYS A 266 26.23 2.96 14.50
C LYS A 266 27.24 2.00 13.87
N LYS A 267 28.37 2.58 13.46
CA LYS A 267 29.58 1.81 13.09
C LYS A 267 30.04 0.99 14.25
#